data_157c30a521f83536483bd82d891d7e91
#
_entry.id   157c30a521f83536483bd82d891d7e91
#
_cell.length_a   1.000
_cell.length_b   1.000
_cell.length_c   1.000
_cell.angle_alpha   90.00
_cell.angle_beta   90.00
_cell.angle_gamma   90.00
#
_symmetry.space_group_name_H-M   'P 1'
#
loop_
_entity.id
_entity.type
_entity.pdbx_description
1 polymer ?
#
loop_
_entity_poly.entity_id
_entity_poly.type
_entity_poly.pdbx_seq_one_letter_code
_entity_poly.pdbx_strand_id
1 'polypeptide(L)'
;GAYRPVEVKVREGSLLSAQYPTAVCNANIITTQRITDILLGALAPVIPDKVLAACSGTMNLLNIGGIDPRNGIYYNYIETYAGGQGAMHNADGMDAVQNHMTNTRNAPVEAIELAYPLLVEKYGLVPNSEGAGQNRGGLGIQRHLRVLGESVTLTLSSDREKVSPWGLFGGEGAERSACVIAAPDGTEKRLPSKVTTTVPHDHVIKTQTPGGGGWGDPKTRDSEAVAHDVLEEFVSPERAETVYGVTVEG
;
A
#
# COMPACT_ATOMS: atom_id res chain seq x y z
N GLY A 1 21.15 20.18 14.66
CA GLY A 1 20.86 20.36 16.09
C GLY A 1 19.78 19.45 16.64
N ALA A 2 18.77 19.11 15.84
CA ALA A 2 17.62 18.32 16.27
C ALA A 2 17.99 16.87 16.72
N TYR A 3 19.04 16.31 16.17
CA TYR A 3 19.46 14.93 16.50
C TYR A 3 20.36 14.83 17.74
N ARG A 4 20.86 15.94 18.28
CA ARG A 4 21.80 15.92 19.42
C ARG A 4 21.27 15.19 20.68
N PRO A 5 19.98 15.30 21.05
CA PRO A 5 19.44 14.60 22.20
C PRO A 5 19.04 13.14 21.92
N VAL A 6 19.20 12.65 20.67
CA VAL A 6 18.75 11.31 20.28
C VAL A 6 19.94 10.37 20.26
N GLU A 7 19.91 9.34 21.11
CA GLU A 7 20.84 8.21 21.09
C GLU A 7 20.16 7.02 20.41
N VAL A 8 20.75 6.51 19.33
CA VAL A 8 20.24 5.35 18.61
C VAL A 8 21.03 4.11 19.00
N LYS A 9 20.36 3.16 19.65
CA LYS A 9 20.95 1.86 20.02
C LYS A 9 20.35 0.76 19.16
N VAL A 10 21.20 0.05 18.43
CA VAL A 10 20.81 -1.06 17.56
C VAL A 10 21.53 -2.31 18.04
N ARG A 11 20.77 -3.41 18.19
CA ARG A 11 21.35 -4.70 18.57
C ARG A 11 22.24 -5.20 17.43
N GLU A 12 23.49 -5.55 17.74
CA GLU A 12 24.41 -6.16 16.79
C GLU A 12 23.84 -7.47 16.22
N GLY A 13 24.05 -7.73 14.93
CA GLY A 13 23.52 -8.89 14.22
C GLY A 13 22.01 -8.88 13.98
N SER A 14 21.32 -7.75 14.28
CA SER A 14 19.91 -7.57 13.93
C SER A 14 19.74 -7.12 12.48
N LEU A 15 18.48 -7.17 12.00
CA LEU A 15 18.10 -6.66 10.67
C LEU A 15 18.55 -5.20 10.45
N LEU A 16 18.59 -4.40 11.51
CA LEU A 16 18.95 -2.98 11.47
C LEU A 16 20.48 -2.74 11.55
N SER A 17 21.27 -3.79 11.79
CA SER A 17 22.74 -3.74 11.92
C SER A 17 23.38 -4.60 10.84
N ALA A 18 23.11 -4.26 9.58
CA ALA A 18 23.66 -4.98 8.44
C ALA A 18 25.18 -4.85 8.40
N GLN A 19 25.88 -5.99 8.28
CA GLN A 19 27.34 -6.05 8.21
C GLN A 19 27.77 -6.10 6.74
N TYR A 20 28.82 -5.35 6.42
CA TYR A 20 29.40 -5.41 5.06
C TYR A 20 29.88 -6.84 4.74
N PRO A 21 29.60 -7.40 3.56
CA PRO A 21 29.00 -6.81 2.36
C PRO A 21 27.52 -7.16 2.13
N THR A 22 26.68 -7.10 3.13
CA THR A 22 25.24 -7.43 3.03
C THR A 22 24.54 -6.53 2.00
N ALA A 23 23.74 -7.15 1.12
CA ALA A 23 22.88 -6.43 0.20
C ALA A 23 21.72 -5.76 0.96
N VAL A 24 21.56 -4.45 0.80
CA VAL A 24 20.56 -3.64 1.49
C VAL A 24 19.61 -2.89 0.55
N CYS A 25 19.67 -3.18 -0.75
CA CYS A 25 18.77 -2.56 -1.73
C CYS A 25 17.30 -2.83 -1.36
N ASN A 26 16.46 -1.81 -1.42
CA ASN A 26 15.07 -1.76 -0.97
C ASN A 26 14.86 -1.92 0.55
N ALA A 27 15.69 -2.67 1.27
CA ALA A 27 15.58 -2.81 2.71
C ALA A 27 15.70 -1.45 3.43
N ASN A 28 16.57 -0.57 2.96
CA ASN A 28 16.74 0.77 3.49
C ASN A 28 15.44 1.60 3.43
N ILE A 29 14.64 1.48 2.37
CA ILE A 29 13.38 2.23 2.21
C ILE A 29 12.19 1.51 2.85
N ILE A 30 12.04 0.20 2.66
CA ILE A 30 10.95 -0.58 3.26
C ILE A 30 11.11 -0.64 4.80
N THR A 31 12.32 -0.89 5.29
CA THR A 31 12.59 -0.97 6.72
C THR A 31 12.43 0.38 7.40
N THR A 32 12.85 1.50 6.78
CA THR A 32 12.70 2.85 7.34
C THR A 32 11.24 3.27 7.46
N GLN A 33 10.40 2.94 6.48
CA GLN A 33 8.96 3.14 6.57
C GLN A 33 8.37 2.44 7.80
N ARG A 34 8.79 1.19 8.03
CA ARG A 34 8.35 0.40 9.18
C ARG A 34 8.83 0.96 10.51
N ILE A 35 10.08 1.42 10.59
CA ILE A 35 10.63 2.05 11.79
C ILE A 35 9.81 3.28 12.16
N THR A 36 9.43 4.10 11.19
CA THR A 36 8.62 5.30 11.42
C THR A 36 7.25 4.93 12.01
N ASP A 37 6.53 3.98 11.43
CA ASP A 37 5.27 3.48 11.97
C ASP A 37 5.42 2.97 13.43
N ILE A 38 6.47 2.19 13.69
CA ILE A 38 6.72 1.62 15.02
C ILE A 38 7.01 2.70 16.05
N LEU A 39 7.82 3.70 15.70
CA LEU A 39 8.14 4.81 16.60
C LEU A 39 6.89 5.64 16.92
N LEU A 40 6.07 5.96 15.92
CA LEU A 40 4.82 6.69 16.12
C LEU A 40 3.84 5.87 16.97
N GLY A 41 3.70 4.57 16.69
CA GLY A 41 2.87 3.68 17.49
C GLY A 41 3.34 3.56 18.95
N ALA A 42 4.66 3.52 19.19
CA ALA A 42 5.22 3.49 20.53
C ALA A 42 5.00 4.81 21.32
N LEU A 43 4.91 5.93 20.62
CA LEU A 43 4.64 7.24 21.21
C LEU A 43 3.14 7.51 21.44
N ALA A 44 2.26 6.73 20.81
CA ALA A 44 0.81 6.95 20.86
C ALA A 44 0.24 7.06 22.29
N PRO A 45 0.64 6.25 23.29
CA PRO A 45 0.14 6.39 24.65
C PRO A 45 0.55 7.70 25.34
N VAL A 46 1.62 8.36 24.88
CA VAL A 46 2.20 9.56 25.52
C VAL A 46 1.74 10.85 24.83
N ILE A 47 1.66 10.83 23.50
CA ILE A 47 1.31 12.00 22.70
C ILE A 47 0.24 11.64 21.65
N PRO A 48 -0.94 11.18 22.08
CA PRO A 48 -1.96 10.65 21.16
C PRO A 48 -2.38 11.64 20.08
N ASP A 49 -2.43 12.92 20.39
CA ASP A 49 -2.82 14.01 19.47
C ASP A 49 -1.74 14.38 18.43
N LYS A 50 -0.55 13.80 18.52
CA LYS A 50 0.61 14.10 17.65
C LYS A 50 1.00 12.96 16.72
N VAL A 51 0.37 11.82 16.86
CA VAL A 51 0.70 10.61 16.08
C VAL A 51 -0.48 10.19 15.19
N LEU A 52 -0.19 9.31 14.26
CA LEU A 52 -1.19 8.68 13.39
C LEU A 52 -1.15 7.16 13.57
N ALA A 53 -2.22 6.48 13.22
CA ALA A 53 -2.26 5.03 13.10
C ALA A 53 -1.28 4.56 12.00
N ALA A 54 -1.04 3.26 11.91
CA ALA A 54 -0.06 2.78 10.95
C ALA A 54 -0.49 3.07 9.50
N CYS A 55 0.43 3.60 8.72
CA CYS A 55 0.26 3.77 7.29
C CYS A 55 0.42 2.43 6.53
N SER A 56 0.17 2.43 5.25
CA SER A 56 0.55 1.32 4.35
C SER A 56 2.00 0.93 4.58
N GLY A 57 2.86 1.90 4.85
CA GLY A 57 4.21 1.72 5.41
C GLY A 57 5.11 0.81 4.58
N THR A 58 4.97 0.83 3.26
CA THR A 58 5.78 0.09 2.30
C THR A 58 5.79 0.85 0.97
N MET A 59 6.86 0.71 0.21
CA MET A 59 6.93 1.36 -1.10
C MET A 59 6.17 0.61 -2.20
N ASN A 60 5.79 -0.66 -1.98
CA ASN A 60 5.14 -1.49 -3.01
C ASN A 60 5.87 -1.39 -4.37
N LEU A 61 7.18 -1.69 -4.38
CA LEU A 61 8.01 -1.58 -5.57
C LEU A 61 7.65 -2.67 -6.58
N LEU A 62 7.34 -2.25 -7.79
CA LEU A 62 7.13 -3.10 -8.95
C LEU A 62 8.23 -2.82 -9.98
N ASN A 63 8.89 -3.85 -10.46
CA ASN A 63 9.85 -3.78 -11.56
C ASN A 63 9.46 -4.80 -12.62
N ILE A 64 9.26 -4.35 -13.86
CA ILE A 64 8.91 -5.18 -15.02
C ILE A 64 9.93 -4.94 -16.13
N GLY A 65 10.63 -5.98 -16.52
CA GLY A 65 11.59 -5.94 -17.62
C GLY A 65 11.26 -6.96 -18.70
N GLY A 66 11.50 -6.59 -19.96
CA GLY A 66 11.24 -7.47 -21.09
C GLY A 66 11.76 -6.90 -22.41
N ILE A 67 11.49 -7.59 -23.50
CA ILE A 67 11.76 -7.11 -24.86
C ILE A 67 10.48 -6.47 -25.41
N ASP A 68 10.58 -5.25 -25.90
CA ASP A 68 9.49 -4.59 -26.56
C ASP A 68 9.28 -5.18 -27.97
N PRO A 69 8.15 -5.83 -28.27
CA PRO A 69 7.91 -6.46 -29.55
C PRO A 69 7.82 -5.45 -30.71
N ARG A 70 7.63 -4.15 -30.41
CA ARG A 70 7.53 -3.08 -31.43
C ARG A 70 8.89 -2.73 -32.05
N ASN A 71 9.97 -2.91 -31.32
CA ASN A 71 11.31 -2.48 -31.76
C ASN A 71 12.45 -3.46 -31.42
N GLY A 72 12.18 -4.54 -30.67
CA GLY A 72 13.18 -5.53 -30.26
C GLY A 72 14.13 -5.06 -29.14
N ILE A 73 13.86 -3.91 -28.52
CA ILE A 73 14.74 -3.32 -27.49
C ILE A 73 14.29 -3.77 -26.11
N TYR A 74 15.26 -4.07 -25.24
CA TYR A 74 14.99 -4.35 -23.84
C TYR A 74 14.54 -3.08 -23.13
N TYR A 75 13.44 -3.19 -22.36
CA TYR A 75 12.97 -2.13 -21.50
C TYR A 75 12.94 -2.55 -20.02
N ASN A 76 12.92 -1.56 -19.16
CA ASN A 76 12.75 -1.75 -17.73
C ASN A 76 11.81 -0.66 -17.19
N TYR A 77 10.66 -1.09 -16.70
CA TYR A 77 9.68 -0.23 -16.04
C TYR A 77 9.76 -0.45 -14.53
N ILE A 78 10.02 0.61 -13.77
CA ILE A 78 10.07 0.59 -12.30
C ILE A 78 9.10 1.62 -11.78
N GLU A 79 8.24 1.22 -10.85
CA GLU A 79 7.33 2.13 -10.18
C GLU A 79 7.11 1.72 -8.73
N THR A 80 6.88 2.72 -7.88
CA THR A 80 6.46 2.55 -6.49
C THR A 80 5.02 3.00 -6.33
N TYR A 81 4.21 2.19 -5.67
CA TYR A 81 2.80 2.48 -5.49
C TYR A 81 2.52 3.06 -4.11
N ALA A 82 1.69 4.10 -4.09
CA ALA A 82 1.13 4.66 -2.87
C ALA A 82 0.20 3.67 -2.16
N GLY A 83 -0.20 4.00 -0.95
CA GLY A 83 -1.22 3.26 -0.19
C GLY A 83 -1.95 4.20 0.74
N GLY A 84 -2.73 3.67 1.68
CA GLY A 84 -3.47 4.47 2.64
C GLY A 84 -2.57 5.06 3.73
N GLN A 85 -2.84 6.29 4.14
CA GLN A 85 -2.28 6.90 5.34
C GLN A 85 -3.08 6.47 6.57
N GLY A 86 -2.42 6.28 7.71
CA GLY A 86 -3.08 6.05 8.99
C GLY A 86 -3.88 7.28 9.44
N ALA A 87 -5.03 7.04 10.08
CA ALA A 87 -5.86 8.09 10.64
C ALA A 87 -5.20 8.79 11.82
N MET A 88 -5.62 10.01 12.11
CA MET A 88 -5.25 10.82 13.25
C MET A 88 -6.44 11.03 14.20
N HIS A 89 -6.17 11.57 15.39
CA HIS A 89 -7.22 11.85 16.37
C HIS A 89 -8.32 12.82 15.88
N ASN A 90 -8.02 13.64 14.87
CA ASN A 90 -8.89 14.72 14.37
C ASN A 90 -9.06 14.72 12.85
N ALA A 91 -8.57 13.68 12.16
CA ALA A 91 -8.65 13.59 10.70
C ALA A 91 -8.59 12.15 10.21
N ASP A 92 -9.31 11.88 9.15
CA ASP A 92 -9.17 10.67 8.37
C ASP A 92 -7.78 10.57 7.73
N GLY A 93 -7.33 9.35 7.47
CA GLY A 93 -6.14 9.11 6.68
C GLY A 93 -6.37 9.45 5.21
N MET A 94 -5.36 10.03 4.55
CA MET A 94 -5.43 10.33 3.12
C MET A 94 -5.36 9.05 2.28
N ASP A 95 -6.18 9.01 1.23
CA ASP A 95 -6.23 7.88 0.30
C ASP A 95 -5.08 7.96 -0.70
N ALA A 96 -4.52 6.81 -1.08
CA ALA A 96 -3.57 6.66 -2.18
C ALA A 96 -2.37 7.64 -2.12
N VAL A 97 -1.76 7.83 -0.94
CA VAL A 97 -0.64 8.74 -0.76
C VAL A 97 0.65 8.02 -0.41
N GLN A 98 1.76 8.60 -0.80
CA GLN A 98 3.07 8.18 -0.32
C GLN A 98 3.25 8.67 1.12
N ASN A 99 3.75 7.79 1.99
CA ASN A 99 3.85 8.04 3.43
C ASN A 99 5.32 8.14 3.87
N HIS A 100 5.55 8.85 4.99
CA HIS A 100 6.83 8.92 5.70
C HIS A 100 8.03 9.30 4.83
N MET A 101 8.78 8.27 4.38
CA MET A 101 10.08 8.42 3.72
C MET A 101 9.98 8.56 2.20
N THR A 102 8.77 8.54 1.64
CA THR A 102 8.54 8.53 0.19
C THR A 102 7.61 9.66 -0.22
N ASN A 103 7.79 10.14 -1.44
CA ASN A 103 6.97 11.20 -2.03
C ASN A 103 7.01 11.10 -3.57
N THR A 104 6.67 9.92 -4.10
CA THR A 104 6.70 9.65 -5.54
C THR A 104 5.30 9.78 -6.11
N ARG A 105 5.18 10.31 -7.32
CA ARG A 105 3.93 10.27 -8.09
C ARG A 105 3.96 9.09 -9.05
N ASN A 106 2.80 8.46 -9.27
CA ASN A 106 2.66 7.43 -10.28
C ASN A 106 2.68 8.04 -11.69
N ALA A 107 3.22 7.28 -12.65
CA ALA A 107 3.23 7.69 -14.04
C ALA A 107 1.80 7.72 -14.60
N PRO A 108 1.45 8.68 -15.48
CA PRO A 108 0.20 8.66 -16.21
C PRO A 108 0.03 7.38 -17.01
N VAL A 109 -1.20 6.88 -17.10
CA VAL A 109 -1.53 5.63 -17.80
C VAL A 109 -1.05 5.66 -19.23
N GLU A 110 -1.34 6.76 -19.94
CA GLU A 110 -0.98 6.95 -21.34
C GLU A 110 0.54 6.93 -21.57
N ALA A 111 1.29 7.50 -20.63
CA ALA A 111 2.75 7.50 -20.72
C ALA A 111 3.33 6.07 -20.57
N ILE A 112 2.72 5.23 -19.72
CA ILE A 112 3.12 3.83 -19.56
C ILE A 112 2.85 3.05 -20.84
N GLU A 113 1.64 3.15 -21.36
CA GLU A 113 1.20 2.41 -22.57
C GLU A 113 1.96 2.83 -23.83
N LEU A 114 2.34 4.11 -23.93
CA LEU A 114 3.18 4.60 -25.03
C LEU A 114 4.64 4.11 -24.90
N ALA A 115 5.19 4.13 -23.69
CA ALA A 115 6.60 3.80 -23.47
C ALA A 115 6.87 2.30 -23.41
N TYR A 116 5.92 1.51 -22.89
CA TYR A 116 6.11 0.10 -22.62
C TYR A 116 5.02 -0.76 -23.28
N PRO A 117 5.29 -2.03 -23.61
CA PRO A 117 4.27 -2.96 -24.11
C PRO A 117 3.44 -3.51 -22.95
N LEU A 118 2.77 -2.62 -22.25
CA LEU A 118 1.88 -2.87 -21.12
C LEU A 118 0.55 -2.14 -21.36
N LEU A 119 -0.56 -2.74 -20.95
CA LEU A 119 -1.89 -2.13 -20.95
C LEU A 119 -2.36 -1.99 -19.50
N VAL A 120 -2.78 -0.79 -19.12
CA VAL A 120 -3.34 -0.53 -17.77
C VAL A 120 -4.85 -0.78 -17.81
N GLU A 121 -5.30 -1.94 -17.34
CA GLU A 121 -6.72 -2.31 -17.34
C GLU A 121 -7.49 -1.67 -16.18
N LYS A 122 -6.81 -1.41 -15.05
CA LYS A 122 -7.42 -0.82 -13.87
C LYS A 122 -6.40 0.02 -13.10
N TYR A 123 -6.83 1.19 -12.68
CA TYR A 123 -6.13 2.02 -11.72
C TYR A 123 -7.14 2.81 -10.90
N GLY A 124 -7.18 2.61 -9.60
CA GLY A 124 -8.14 3.25 -8.71
C GLY A 124 -7.94 2.86 -7.26
N LEU A 125 -8.76 3.40 -6.39
CA LEU A 125 -8.80 3.06 -4.98
C LEU A 125 -9.32 1.63 -4.77
N VAL A 126 -9.00 1.04 -3.63
CA VAL A 126 -9.53 -0.26 -3.20
C VAL A 126 -10.63 0.00 -2.17
N PRO A 127 -11.90 -0.21 -2.52
CA PRO A 127 -12.98 -0.10 -1.55
C PRO A 127 -12.78 -1.02 -0.35
N ASN A 128 -13.20 -0.59 0.84
CA ASN A 128 -13.08 -1.34 2.09
C ASN A 128 -11.64 -1.67 2.52
N SER A 129 -10.64 -0.99 1.96
CA SER A 129 -9.24 -1.26 2.34
C SER A 129 -8.77 -0.43 3.53
N GLU A 130 -9.55 0.53 3.97
CA GLU A 130 -9.28 1.34 5.16
C GLU A 130 -9.33 0.52 6.46
N GLY A 131 -8.58 0.94 7.46
CA GLY A 131 -8.86 0.58 8.84
C GLY A 131 -10.02 1.42 9.34
N ALA A 132 -11.11 0.78 9.80
CA ALA A 132 -12.25 1.49 10.33
C ALA A 132 -11.91 2.18 11.65
N GLY A 133 -12.55 3.32 11.92
CA GLY A 133 -12.36 4.10 13.13
C GLY A 133 -13.34 5.26 13.20
N GLN A 134 -13.35 5.98 14.31
CA GLN A 134 -13.99 7.30 14.39
C GLN A 134 -13.47 8.19 13.25
N ASN A 135 -12.14 8.14 13.03
CA ASN A 135 -11.52 8.60 11.82
C ASN A 135 -10.98 7.37 11.08
N ARG A 136 -11.40 7.19 9.82
CA ARG A 136 -10.96 6.05 9.01
C ARG A 136 -9.53 6.23 8.49
N GLY A 137 -8.82 5.14 8.32
CA GLY A 137 -7.60 5.14 7.55
C GLY A 137 -7.84 5.43 6.07
N GLY A 138 -6.80 5.85 5.37
CA GLY A 138 -6.84 6.04 3.93
C GLY A 138 -6.93 4.72 3.17
N LEU A 139 -7.49 4.76 1.97
CA LEU A 139 -7.60 3.62 1.08
C LEU A 139 -6.29 3.33 0.35
N GLY A 140 -6.04 2.06 0.09
CA GLY A 140 -5.01 1.60 -0.83
C GLY A 140 -5.40 1.79 -2.29
N ILE A 141 -4.46 1.48 -3.20
CA ILE A 141 -4.72 1.48 -4.64
C ILE A 141 -4.64 0.07 -5.22
N GLN A 142 -5.35 -0.12 -6.31
CA GLN A 142 -5.21 -1.28 -7.18
C GLN A 142 -4.73 -0.85 -8.55
N ARG A 143 -3.83 -1.64 -9.13
CA ARG A 143 -3.36 -1.47 -10.49
C ARG A 143 -3.26 -2.82 -11.18
N HIS A 144 -3.88 -2.91 -12.37
CA HIS A 144 -3.86 -4.11 -13.18
C HIS A 144 -3.13 -3.82 -14.48
N LEU A 145 -2.05 -4.56 -14.75
CA LEU A 145 -1.20 -4.40 -15.92
C LEU A 145 -1.22 -5.68 -16.75
N ARG A 146 -1.74 -5.61 -17.97
CA ARG A 146 -1.67 -6.70 -18.94
C ARG A 146 -0.35 -6.65 -19.69
N VAL A 147 0.29 -7.81 -19.84
CA VAL A 147 1.55 -7.98 -20.58
C VAL A 147 1.25 -8.12 -22.07
N LEU A 148 1.71 -7.19 -22.89
CA LEU A 148 1.55 -7.20 -24.35
C LEU A 148 2.77 -7.77 -25.09
N GLY A 149 3.93 -7.87 -24.44
CA GLY A 149 5.11 -8.56 -24.94
C GLY A 149 4.99 -10.07 -24.85
N GLU A 150 5.94 -10.82 -25.38
CA GLU A 150 5.97 -12.29 -25.30
C GLU A 150 5.99 -12.77 -23.85
N SER A 151 6.84 -12.16 -23.04
CA SER A 151 6.90 -12.35 -21.58
C SER A 151 7.66 -11.20 -20.92
N VAL A 152 7.47 -11.07 -19.60
CA VAL A 152 8.23 -10.10 -18.79
C VAL A 152 8.79 -10.79 -17.56
N THR A 153 9.92 -10.27 -17.06
CA THR A 153 10.38 -10.55 -15.72
C THR A 153 9.77 -9.55 -14.77
N LEU A 154 8.95 -10.03 -13.85
CA LEU A 154 8.36 -9.26 -12.75
C LEU A 154 9.21 -9.45 -11.50
N THR A 155 9.68 -8.34 -10.91
CA THR A 155 10.22 -8.32 -9.54
C THR A 155 9.31 -7.47 -8.67
N LEU A 156 8.73 -8.10 -7.65
CA LEU A 156 7.92 -7.46 -6.63
C LEU A 156 8.70 -7.35 -5.32
N SER A 157 8.69 -6.18 -4.71
CA SER A 157 9.19 -5.95 -3.36
C SER A 157 8.20 -5.10 -2.58
N SER A 158 7.39 -5.74 -1.77
CA SER A 158 6.31 -5.16 -0.98
C SER A 158 6.35 -5.70 0.46
N ASP A 159 5.57 -5.10 1.34
CA ASP A 159 5.31 -5.57 2.70
C ASP A 159 3.80 -5.58 2.98
N ARG A 160 3.40 -5.82 4.23
CA ARG A 160 1.98 -5.85 4.66
C ARG A 160 1.15 -6.99 4.08
N GLU A 161 1.78 -8.02 3.54
CA GLU A 161 1.07 -9.23 3.12
C GLU A 161 0.56 -10.05 4.33
N LYS A 162 1.34 -10.07 5.42
CA LYS A 162 1.07 -10.89 6.61
C LYS A 162 0.56 -10.08 7.80
N VAL A 163 0.95 -8.83 7.92
CA VAL A 163 0.63 -7.97 9.05
C VAL A 163 -0.06 -6.71 8.53
N SER A 164 -1.31 -6.52 8.91
CA SER A 164 -2.08 -5.32 8.56
C SER A 164 -1.46 -4.04 9.14
N PRO A 165 -1.62 -2.90 8.48
CA PRO A 165 -1.46 -1.61 9.13
C PRO A 165 -2.41 -1.53 10.32
N TRP A 166 -1.87 -1.33 11.54
CA TRP A 166 -2.67 -1.35 12.76
C TRP A 166 -3.38 -0.03 13.01
N GLY A 167 -4.57 -0.10 13.59
CA GLY A 167 -5.28 1.07 14.11
C GLY A 167 -4.81 1.47 15.53
N LEU A 168 -5.31 2.59 16.01
CA LEU A 168 -5.02 3.11 17.36
C LEU A 168 -6.33 3.43 18.10
N PHE A 169 -6.30 3.32 19.42
CA PHE A 169 -7.38 3.73 20.35
C PHE A 169 -8.77 3.15 20.02
N GLY A 170 -8.81 1.90 19.58
CA GLY A 170 -10.04 1.21 19.20
C GLY A 170 -10.29 1.17 17.69
N GLY A 171 -9.49 1.88 16.90
CA GLY A 171 -9.53 1.78 15.44
C GLY A 171 -9.04 0.42 14.95
N GLU A 172 -9.60 -0.04 13.84
CA GLU A 172 -9.28 -1.32 13.23
C GLU A 172 -8.02 -1.23 12.36
N GLY A 173 -7.43 -2.40 12.09
CA GLY A 173 -6.38 -2.54 11.09
C GLY A 173 -6.93 -2.48 9.67
N ALA A 174 -6.11 -1.96 8.74
CA ALA A 174 -6.45 -1.87 7.33
C ALA A 174 -6.29 -3.19 6.57
N GLU A 175 -6.84 -3.27 5.35
CA GLU A 175 -6.62 -4.38 4.44
C GLU A 175 -5.15 -4.47 4.03
N ARG A 176 -4.71 -5.68 3.71
CA ARG A 176 -3.32 -6.02 3.43
C ARG A 176 -2.97 -5.89 1.95
N SER A 177 -1.67 -5.84 1.63
CA SER A 177 -1.19 -5.91 0.25
C SER A 177 -1.44 -7.27 -0.38
N ALA A 178 -1.68 -7.27 -1.69
CA ALA A 178 -1.79 -8.48 -2.49
C ALA A 178 -1.19 -8.26 -3.88
N CYS A 179 -0.64 -9.33 -4.45
CA CYS A 179 -0.28 -9.38 -5.86
C CYS A 179 -0.72 -10.74 -6.43
N VAL A 180 -1.40 -10.69 -7.56
CA VAL A 180 -1.92 -11.87 -8.24
C VAL A 180 -1.56 -11.78 -9.72
N ILE A 181 -1.14 -12.89 -10.31
CA ILE A 181 -1.05 -13.04 -11.76
C ILE A 181 -2.31 -13.79 -12.22
N ALA A 182 -3.11 -13.16 -13.07
CA ALA A 182 -4.28 -13.75 -13.68
C ALA A 182 -3.95 -14.18 -15.13
N ALA A 183 -4.17 -15.44 -15.44
CA ALA A 183 -4.02 -15.99 -16.79
C ALA A 183 -5.27 -15.68 -17.64
N PRO A 184 -5.18 -15.76 -18.99
CA PRO A 184 -6.31 -15.52 -19.88
C PRO A 184 -7.48 -16.49 -19.67
N ASP A 185 -7.24 -17.68 -19.14
CA ASP A 185 -8.28 -18.69 -18.81
C ASP A 185 -8.99 -18.41 -17.48
N GLY A 186 -8.65 -17.32 -16.79
CA GLY A 186 -9.20 -16.96 -15.50
C GLY A 186 -8.47 -17.57 -14.29
N THR A 187 -7.48 -18.44 -14.51
CA THR A 187 -6.67 -18.99 -13.41
C THR A 187 -5.87 -17.88 -12.74
N GLU A 188 -5.87 -17.85 -11.41
CA GLU A 188 -5.15 -16.84 -10.63
C GLU A 188 -4.06 -17.49 -9.77
N LYS A 189 -2.88 -16.88 -9.77
CA LYS A 189 -1.74 -17.27 -8.94
C LYS A 189 -1.36 -16.11 -8.02
N ARG A 190 -1.57 -16.27 -6.70
CA ARG A 190 -1.08 -15.31 -5.71
C ARG A 190 0.44 -15.38 -5.60
N LEU A 191 1.08 -14.23 -5.56
CA LEU A 191 2.52 -14.09 -5.39
C LEU A 191 2.87 -13.71 -3.94
N PRO A 192 4.02 -14.15 -3.42
CA PRO A 192 4.56 -13.63 -2.16
C PRO A 192 5.03 -12.18 -2.35
N SER A 193 5.09 -11.44 -1.25
CA SER A 193 5.45 -10.01 -1.24
C SER A 193 6.85 -9.70 -1.78
N LYS A 194 7.74 -10.69 -1.85
CA LYS A 194 9.09 -10.56 -2.41
C LYS A 194 9.35 -11.73 -3.34
N VAL A 195 9.38 -11.44 -4.64
CA VAL A 195 9.52 -12.47 -5.67
C VAL A 195 10.06 -11.87 -6.96
N THR A 196 10.84 -12.66 -7.69
CA THR A 196 11.13 -12.46 -9.11
C THR A 196 10.59 -13.66 -9.88
N THR A 197 9.77 -13.41 -10.90
CA THR A 197 9.11 -14.45 -11.68
C THR A 197 8.88 -14.00 -13.12
N THR A 198 8.69 -14.93 -14.03
CA THR A 198 8.28 -14.64 -15.40
C THR A 198 6.77 -14.59 -15.50
N VAL A 199 6.25 -13.58 -16.21
CA VAL A 199 4.83 -13.43 -16.52
C VAL A 199 4.68 -13.49 -18.04
N PRO A 200 3.95 -14.49 -18.58
CA PRO A 200 3.75 -14.68 -20.02
C PRO A 200 2.89 -13.58 -20.65
N HIS A 201 2.87 -13.58 -21.99
CA HIS A 201 1.94 -12.77 -22.79
C HIS A 201 0.49 -12.92 -22.32
N ASP A 202 -0.25 -11.82 -22.44
CA ASP A 202 -1.68 -11.71 -22.15
C ASP A 202 -2.11 -12.01 -20.69
N HIS A 203 -1.14 -12.25 -19.78
CA HIS A 203 -1.42 -12.33 -18.35
C HIS A 203 -1.53 -10.94 -17.74
N VAL A 204 -2.36 -10.82 -16.70
CA VAL A 204 -2.59 -9.57 -15.98
C VAL A 204 -1.92 -9.64 -14.61
N ILE A 205 -1.03 -8.69 -14.34
CA ILE A 205 -0.43 -8.46 -13.02
C ILE A 205 -1.39 -7.56 -12.24
N LYS A 206 -2.10 -8.13 -11.25
CA LYS A 206 -3.04 -7.41 -10.38
C LYS A 206 -2.34 -7.10 -9.06
N THR A 207 -2.09 -5.84 -8.78
CA THR A 207 -1.52 -5.39 -7.52
C THR A 207 -2.54 -4.61 -6.70
N GLN A 208 -2.52 -4.85 -5.39
CA GLN A 208 -3.26 -4.10 -4.40
C GLN A 208 -2.31 -3.64 -3.30
N THR A 209 -2.35 -2.36 -2.97
CA THR A 209 -1.59 -1.81 -1.85
C THR A 209 -2.45 -1.75 -0.58
N PRO A 210 -1.85 -1.76 0.61
CA PRO A 210 -2.62 -1.71 1.85
C PRO A 210 -3.25 -0.34 2.07
N GLY A 211 -4.34 -0.32 2.82
CA GLY A 211 -4.89 0.90 3.41
C GLY A 211 -4.06 1.40 4.59
N GLY A 212 -4.53 2.43 5.27
CA GLY A 212 -4.04 2.93 6.55
C GLY A 212 -4.92 2.48 7.71
N GLY A 213 -4.36 2.34 8.91
CA GLY A 213 -5.11 1.98 10.12
C GLY A 213 -6.07 3.09 10.56
N GLY A 214 -7.18 2.72 11.21
CA GLY A 214 -8.17 3.62 11.76
C GLY A 214 -7.79 4.19 13.12
N TRP A 215 -8.50 5.23 13.56
CA TRP A 215 -8.35 5.85 14.87
C TRP A 215 -9.70 5.93 15.59
N GLY A 216 -9.75 5.48 16.85
CA GLY A 216 -10.96 5.52 17.67
C GLY A 216 -11.98 4.46 17.26
N ASP A 217 -13.02 4.31 18.08
CA ASP A 217 -14.08 3.32 17.84
C ASP A 217 -14.86 3.66 16.55
N PRO A 218 -14.94 2.77 15.54
CA PRO A 218 -15.67 3.02 14.31
C PRO A 218 -17.15 3.31 14.51
N LYS A 219 -17.77 2.80 15.58
CA LYS A 219 -19.18 3.08 15.90
C LYS A 219 -19.43 4.52 16.34
N THR A 220 -18.40 5.28 16.63
CA THR A 220 -18.49 6.71 16.98
C THR A 220 -18.21 7.63 15.79
N ARG A 221 -18.00 7.07 14.58
CA ARG A 221 -17.85 7.86 13.36
C ARG A 221 -19.15 8.59 13.04
N ASP A 222 -19.03 9.83 12.61
CA ASP A 222 -20.17 10.63 12.16
C ASP A 222 -20.92 9.89 11.03
N SER A 223 -22.24 9.75 11.20
CA SER A 223 -23.09 9.05 10.24
C SER A 223 -23.14 9.72 8.86
N GLU A 224 -23.02 11.06 8.79
CA GLU A 224 -22.93 11.79 7.53
C GLU A 224 -21.61 11.48 6.80
N ALA A 225 -20.51 11.36 7.56
CA ALA A 225 -19.23 10.96 7.00
C ALA A 225 -19.25 9.51 6.47
N VAL A 226 -19.93 8.58 7.19
CA VAL A 226 -20.11 7.19 6.70
C VAL A 226 -20.98 7.18 5.43
N ALA A 227 -22.04 7.95 5.39
CA ALA A 227 -22.91 8.04 4.22
C ALA A 227 -22.15 8.62 3.00
N HIS A 228 -21.29 9.61 3.22
CA HIS A 228 -20.41 10.15 2.19
C HIS A 228 -19.41 9.09 1.69
N ASP A 229 -18.78 8.33 2.61
CA ASP A 229 -17.85 7.26 2.24
C ASP A 229 -18.53 6.16 1.39
N VAL A 230 -19.84 5.89 1.66
CA VAL A 230 -20.62 4.95 0.84
C VAL A 230 -20.94 5.55 -0.55
N LEU A 231 -21.33 6.83 -0.61
CA LEU A 231 -21.62 7.52 -1.86
C LEU A 231 -20.41 7.57 -2.80
N GLU A 232 -19.21 7.78 -2.23
CA GLU A 232 -17.94 7.79 -2.97
C GLU A 232 -17.36 6.39 -3.24
N GLU A 233 -18.09 5.32 -2.90
CA GLU A 233 -17.67 3.93 -3.05
C GLU A 233 -16.37 3.58 -2.26
N PHE A 234 -16.04 4.35 -1.24
CA PHE A 234 -14.89 4.07 -0.37
C PHE A 234 -15.18 2.92 0.59
N VAL A 235 -16.42 2.90 1.12
CA VAL A 235 -16.95 1.89 2.02
C VAL A 235 -18.21 1.30 1.41
N SER A 236 -18.34 -0.03 1.43
CA SER A 236 -19.57 -0.66 0.95
C SER A 236 -20.74 -0.45 1.94
N PRO A 237 -22.00 -0.44 1.48
CA PRO A 237 -23.18 -0.36 2.37
C PRO A 237 -23.17 -1.43 3.45
N GLU A 238 -22.76 -2.66 3.12
CA GLU A 238 -22.66 -3.76 4.08
C GLU A 238 -21.63 -3.47 5.18
N ARG A 239 -20.45 -2.89 4.82
CA ARG A 239 -19.45 -2.53 5.80
C ARG A 239 -19.88 -1.33 6.64
N ALA A 240 -20.58 -0.37 6.06
CA ALA A 240 -21.19 0.75 6.81
C ALA A 240 -22.13 0.24 7.90
N GLU A 241 -22.98 -0.74 7.59
CA GLU A 241 -23.91 -1.33 8.56
C GLU A 241 -23.18 -2.18 9.61
N THR A 242 -22.31 -3.10 9.18
CA THR A 242 -21.73 -4.11 10.09
C THR A 242 -20.63 -3.54 10.98
N VAL A 243 -19.81 -2.63 10.48
CA VAL A 243 -18.65 -2.09 11.18
C VAL A 243 -18.94 -0.75 11.84
N TYR A 244 -19.55 0.17 11.09
CA TYR A 244 -19.85 1.52 11.60
C TYR A 244 -21.23 1.61 12.28
N GLY A 245 -22.14 0.66 12.03
CA GLY A 245 -23.49 0.65 12.57
C GLY A 245 -24.43 1.68 11.91
N VAL A 246 -24.13 2.09 10.68
CA VAL A 246 -24.88 3.07 9.91
C VAL A 246 -25.53 2.40 8.70
N THR A 247 -26.86 2.44 8.63
CA THR A 247 -27.59 1.99 7.44
C THR A 247 -27.71 3.16 6.47
N VAL A 248 -27.21 2.97 5.26
CA VAL A 248 -27.32 3.96 4.16
C VAL A 248 -28.31 3.42 3.15
N GLU A 249 -29.45 4.10 3.00
CA GLU A 249 -30.41 3.80 1.95
C GLU A 249 -29.85 4.27 0.60
N GLY A 250 -29.82 3.37 -0.40
CA GLY A 250 -29.28 3.61 -1.73
C GLY A 250 -30.18 4.45 -2.64
#